data_ebe977e93a926450263b667e41c9c13b
#
_entry.id   ebe977e93a926450263b667e41c9c13b
#
_cell.length_a   1.000
_cell.length_b   1.000
_cell.length_c   1.000
_cell.angle_alpha   90.00
_cell.angle_beta   90.00
_cell.angle_gamma   90.00
#
_symmetry.space_group_name_H-M   'P 1'
#
loop_
_entity.id
_entity.type
_entity.pdbx_description
1 polymer ?
#
loop_
_entity_poly.entity_id
_entity_poly.type
_entity_poly.pdbx_seq_one_letter_code
_entity_poly.pdbx_strand_id
1 'polypeptide(L)'
;MGKLIFKDLYLFSPSEKLAKKISFAPGRTIITSDAHDGTDRGKSVIMKALYHTMGADCYFEGKWEDSTKTYILHFSVDSNEYYIYRHNKLFKMFDSEKKLLFSVISRHELSERLSNITGFAVKLPPRERDADDGYVQELEIASAVYNYLLYFVDQDYQNGSQFASSILVNIPTSKKMFCTTILVHLMMIIIC
;
A
#
# COMPACT_ATOMS: atom_id res chain seq x y z
N MET A 1 -5.14 -8.23 15.58
CA MET A 1 -4.39 -7.66 14.45
C MET A 1 -3.11 -8.44 14.33
N GLY A 2 -2.90 -9.11 13.21
CA GLY A 2 -1.70 -9.92 12.98
C GLY A 2 -0.46 -9.05 12.72
N LYS A 3 0.71 -9.57 13.03
CA LYS A 3 1.99 -8.92 12.75
C LYS A 3 2.32 -9.05 11.27
N LEU A 4 2.21 -7.96 10.51
CA LEU A 4 2.58 -7.90 9.09
C LEU A 4 4.08 -7.63 8.94
N ILE A 5 4.79 -8.47 8.17
CA ILE A 5 6.21 -8.31 7.87
C ILE A 5 6.42 -8.45 6.36
N PHE A 6 6.97 -7.44 5.72
CA PHE A 6 7.42 -7.50 4.33
C PHE A 6 8.77 -8.20 4.24
N LYS A 7 8.93 -9.11 3.29
CA LYS A 7 10.15 -9.90 3.10
C LYS A 7 10.87 -9.56 1.81
N ASP A 8 10.21 -9.72 0.67
CA ASP A 8 10.80 -9.48 -0.64
C ASP A 8 9.81 -8.77 -1.57
N LEU A 9 10.29 -7.79 -2.31
CA LEU A 9 9.56 -7.15 -3.41
C LEU A 9 10.25 -7.49 -4.73
N TYR A 10 9.51 -8.01 -5.67
CA TYR A 10 9.97 -8.33 -7.02
C TYR A 10 9.30 -7.37 -8.01
N LEU A 11 10.11 -6.76 -8.84
CA LEU A 11 9.71 -5.85 -9.90
C LEU A 11 10.09 -6.46 -11.23
N PHE A 12 9.15 -6.51 -12.16
CA PHE A 12 9.38 -6.99 -13.52
C PHE A 12 8.97 -5.92 -14.52
N SER A 13 9.84 -5.63 -15.46
CA SER A 13 9.62 -4.76 -16.62
C SER A 13 9.79 -5.59 -17.89
N PRO A 14 8.70 -6.18 -18.42
CA PRO A 14 8.78 -7.02 -19.63
C PRO A 14 9.27 -6.24 -20.85
N SER A 15 8.89 -4.98 -21.00
CA SER A 15 9.32 -4.10 -22.10
C SER A 15 10.82 -3.89 -22.13
N GLU A 16 11.46 -3.78 -20.95
CA GLU A 16 12.90 -3.58 -20.80
C GLU A 16 13.65 -4.91 -20.61
N LYS A 17 12.95 -6.04 -20.47
CA LYS A 17 13.48 -7.37 -20.13
C LYS A 17 14.32 -7.35 -18.85
N LEU A 18 13.88 -6.54 -17.87
CA LEU A 18 14.55 -6.37 -16.59
C LEU A 18 13.69 -6.91 -15.44
N ALA A 19 14.38 -7.45 -14.44
CA ALA A 19 13.78 -7.85 -13.18
C ALA A 19 14.69 -7.43 -12.02
N LYS A 20 14.06 -7.03 -10.92
CA LYS A 20 14.78 -6.70 -9.67
C LYS A 20 14.08 -7.31 -8.46
N LYS A 21 14.89 -7.87 -7.56
CA LYS A 21 14.47 -8.29 -6.24
C LYS A 21 15.01 -7.30 -5.21
N ILE A 22 14.16 -6.88 -4.29
CA ILE A 22 14.51 -6.07 -3.12
C ILE A 22 14.10 -6.86 -1.88
N SER A 23 15.07 -7.16 -0.99
CA SER A 23 14.79 -7.85 0.27
C SER A 23 14.75 -6.86 1.41
N PHE A 24 13.77 -7.02 2.30
CA PHE A 24 13.60 -6.22 3.51
C PHE A 24 14.10 -7.00 4.73
N ALA A 25 14.86 -6.32 5.60
CA ALA A 25 15.28 -6.92 6.86
C ALA A 25 14.10 -6.98 7.86
N PRO A 26 14.06 -7.97 8.75
CA PRO A 26 13.13 -7.95 9.87
C PRO A 26 13.38 -6.72 10.74
N GLY A 27 12.32 -5.99 11.07
CA GLY A 27 12.41 -4.77 11.86
C GLY A 27 12.54 -3.52 10.99
N ARG A 28 13.67 -2.82 11.04
CA ARG A 28 13.90 -1.59 10.27
C ARG A 28 14.71 -1.88 9.03
N THR A 29 14.25 -1.39 7.89
CA THR A 29 14.99 -1.41 6.62
C THR A 29 15.30 0.02 6.21
N ILE A 30 16.57 0.32 5.97
CA ILE A 30 17.02 1.62 5.47
C ILE A 30 17.42 1.44 4.02
N ILE A 31 16.81 2.20 3.12
CA ILE A 31 17.11 2.20 1.69
C ILE A 31 17.94 3.45 1.39
N THR A 32 19.22 3.25 1.09
CA THR A 32 20.17 4.33 0.80
C THR A 32 20.67 4.23 -0.64
N SER A 33 21.26 5.30 -1.12
CA SER A 33 22.07 5.30 -2.35
C SER A 33 23.56 5.40 -1.97
N ASP A 34 24.44 5.00 -2.90
CA ASP A 34 25.88 5.22 -2.76
C ASP A 34 26.24 6.68 -2.68
N ALA A 35 27.40 6.98 -2.10
CA ALA A 35 27.82 8.26 -1.51
C ALA A 35 27.86 9.49 -2.44
N HIS A 36 27.69 9.35 -3.73
CA HIS A 36 27.70 10.49 -4.66
C HIS A 36 26.35 10.63 -5.36
N ASP A 37 25.68 11.76 -5.10
CA ASP A 37 24.41 12.17 -5.70
C ASP A 37 23.31 11.09 -5.69
N GLY A 38 22.57 11.05 -4.60
CA GLY A 38 21.48 10.09 -4.36
C GLY A 38 20.16 10.43 -5.05
N THR A 39 20.11 11.52 -5.84
CA THR A 39 18.95 11.98 -6.58
C THR A 39 18.64 10.99 -7.73
N ASP A 40 17.37 10.73 -8.00
CA ASP A 40 16.87 9.88 -9.13
C ASP A 40 17.29 8.42 -9.15
N ARG A 41 17.72 7.84 -8.04
CA ARG A 41 18.15 6.42 -7.99
C ARG A 41 17.07 5.41 -7.63
N GLY A 42 15.81 5.80 -7.69
CA GLY A 42 14.68 4.88 -7.53
C GLY A 42 14.35 4.47 -6.09
N LYS A 43 14.88 5.14 -5.06
CA LYS A 43 14.54 4.87 -3.65
C LYS A 43 13.04 5.03 -3.41
N SER A 44 12.49 6.18 -3.78
CA SER A 44 11.05 6.48 -3.67
C SER A 44 10.20 5.50 -4.48
N VAL A 45 10.70 5.05 -5.64
CA VAL A 45 10.02 4.06 -6.49
C VAL A 45 9.87 2.72 -5.78
N ILE A 46 10.86 2.27 -5.02
CA ILE A 46 10.80 1.02 -4.25
C ILE A 46 9.64 1.10 -3.23
N MET A 47 9.55 2.22 -2.50
CA MET A 47 8.49 2.43 -1.53
C MET A 47 7.12 2.55 -2.18
N LYS A 48 7.02 3.34 -3.25
CA LYS A 48 5.79 3.46 -4.05
C LYS A 48 5.36 2.07 -4.57
N ALA A 49 6.29 1.26 -5.08
CA ALA A 49 6.02 -0.08 -5.59
C ALA A 49 5.53 -1.05 -4.51
N LEU A 50 6.08 -0.98 -3.29
CA LEU A 50 5.63 -1.77 -2.15
C LEU A 50 4.14 -1.52 -1.87
N TYR A 51 3.77 -0.26 -1.64
CA TYR A 51 2.38 0.11 -1.32
C TYR A 51 1.45 -0.08 -2.52
N HIS A 52 1.94 0.22 -3.73
CA HIS A 52 1.21 -0.03 -4.96
C HIS A 52 0.80 -1.50 -5.08
N THR A 53 1.72 -2.43 -4.82
CA THR A 53 1.44 -3.87 -4.87
C THR A 53 0.32 -4.26 -3.91
N MET A 54 0.20 -3.60 -2.78
CA MET A 54 -0.83 -3.83 -1.78
C MET A 54 -2.15 -3.07 -2.03
N GLY A 55 -2.29 -2.38 -3.16
CA GLY A 55 -3.53 -1.73 -3.56
C GLY A 55 -3.53 -0.21 -3.48
N ALA A 56 -2.47 0.42 -2.96
CA ALA A 56 -2.36 1.87 -2.94
C ALA A 56 -2.34 2.48 -4.35
N ASP A 57 -2.78 3.73 -4.44
CA ASP A 57 -2.73 4.51 -5.67
C ASP A 57 -1.47 5.38 -5.64
N CYS A 58 -0.40 4.86 -6.24
CA CYS A 58 0.88 5.56 -6.30
C CYS A 58 1.08 6.10 -7.71
N TYR A 59 1.48 7.36 -7.79
CA TYR A 59 1.91 7.96 -9.03
C TYR A 59 3.37 7.61 -9.31
N PHE A 60 3.64 7.11 -10.50
CA PHE A 60 4.97 6.82 -10.99
C PHE A 60 5.29 7.73 -12.16
N GLU A 61 6.53 8.21 -12.24
CA GLU A 61 6.99 9.11 -13.28
C GLU A 61 7.89 8.41 -14.28
N GLY A 62 7.90 8.91 -15.54
CA GLY A 62 8.80 8.50 -16.58
C GLY A 62 8.72 7.00 -16.89
N LYS A 63 9.85 6.32 -16.87
CA LYS A 63 9.93 4.89 -17.19
C LYS A 63 9.15 3.97 -16.25
N TRP A 64 8.74 4.47 -15.08
CA TRP A 64 8.00 3.70 -14.09
C TRP A 64 6.48 3.77 -14.27
N GLU A 65 5.99 4.67 -15.13
CA GLU A 65 4.56 4.80 -15.47
C GLU A 65 4.04 3.64 -16.34
N ASP A 66 4.93 2.78 -16.82
CA ASP A 66 4.60 1.67 -17.71
C ASP A 66 3.61 0.69 -17.07
N SER A 67 2.40 0.62 -17.64
CA SER A 67 1.33 -0.27 -17.23
C SER A 67 1.65 -1.77 -17.43
N THR A 68 2.70 -2.10 -18.17
CA THR A 68 3.15 -3.48 -18.40
C THR A 68 3.96 -4.06 -17.23
N LYS A 69 4.39 -3.21 -16.31
CA LYS A 69 5.15 -3.65 -15.12
C LYS A 69 4.32 -4.56 -14.24
N THR A 70 5.00 -5.54 -13.69
CA THR A 70 4.45 -6.52 -12.77
C THR A 70 5.18 -6.44 -11.44
N TYR A 71 4.42 -6.51 -10.37
CA TYR A 71 4.91 -6.42 -9.00
C TYR A 71 4.49 -7.68 -8.24
N ILE A 72 5.41 -8.25 -7.47
CA ILE A 72 5.10 -9.34 -6.54
C ILE A 72 5.69 -8.98 -5.19
N LEU A 73 4.89 -9.03 -4.14
CA LEU A 73 5.34 -8.81 -2.78
C LEU A 73 5.17 -10.09 -1.98
N HIS A 74 6.27 -10.55 -1.40
CA HIS A 74 6.31 -11.61 -0.41
C HIS A 74 6.24 -11.00 0.98
N PHE A 75 5.30 -11.44 1.77
CA PHE A 75 5.11 -10.95 3.14
C PHE A 75 4.58 -12.07 4.04
N SER A 76 4.65 -11.87 5.34
CA SER A 76 4.01 -12.76 6.31
C SER A 76 3.05 -11.98 7.20
N VAL A 77 1.99 -12.68 7.62
CA VAL A 77 1.09 -12.24 8.68
C VAL A 77 1.18 -13.27 9.79
N ASP A 78 1.69 -12.86 10.94
CA ASP A 78 2.14 -13.75 12.00
C ASP A 78 3.17 -14.76 11.48
N SER A 79 2.85 -16.04 11.43
CA SER A 79 3.74 -17.09 10.90
C SER A 79 3.35 -17.56 9.50
N ASN A 80 2.27 -17.07 8.92
CA ASN A 80 1.80 -17.50 7.61
C ASN A 80 2.39 -16.62 6.51
N GLU A 81 2.89 -17.25 5.47
CA GLU A 81 3.52 -16.55 4.34
C GLU A 81 2.57 -16.42 3.17
N TYR A 82 2.63 -15.27 2.51
CA TYR A 82 1.77 -14.91 1.39
C TYR A 82 2.56 -14.21 0.30
N TYR A 83 2.05 -14.33 -0.93
CA TYR A 83 2.54 -13.60 -2.09
C TYR A 83 1.39 -12.86 -2.74
N ILE A 84 1.48 -11.55 -2.85
CA ILE A 84 0.54 -10.76 -3.63
C ILE A 84 1.20 -10.33 -4.94
N TYR A 85 0.52 -10.65 -6.02
CA TYR A 85 0.87 -10.26 -7.39
C TYR A 85 -0.03 -9.12 -7.82
N ARG A 86 0.55 -8.11 -8.44
CA ARG A 86 -0.19 -7.04 -9.12
C ARG A 86 0.34 -6.82 -10.53
N HIS A 87 -0.58 -6.81 -11.48
CA HIS A 87 -0.35 -6.37 -12.84
C HIS A 87 -1.50 -5.45 -13.25
N ASN A 88 -1.22 -4.18 -13.46
CA ASN A 88 -2.23 -3.17 -13.73
C ASN A 88 -3.34 -3.15 -12.63
N LYS A 89 -4.58 -3.48 -12.99
CA LYS A 89 -5.72 -3.57 -12.07
C LYS A 89 -5.94 -4.97 -11.48
N LEU A 90 -5.21 -5.98 -11.96
CA LEU A 90 -5.35 -7.36 -11.51
C LEU A 90 -4.49 -7.61 -10.28
N PHE A 91 -5.11 -8.13 -9.23
CA PHE A 91 -4.46 -8.63 -8.04
C PHE A 91 -4.68 -10.13 -7.91
N LYS A 92 -3.64 -10.87 -7.55
CA LYS A 92 -3.71 -12.28 -7.20
C LYS A 92 -2.98 -12.52 -5.89
N MET A 93 -3.56 -13.33 -5.02
CA MET A 93 -2.95 -13.72 -3.76
C MET A 93 -2.67 -15.21 -3.76
N PHE A 94 -1.50 -15.57 -3.26
CA PHE A 94 -1.05 -16.94 -3.14
C PHE A 94 -0.57 -17.21 -1.72
N ASP A 95 -0.69 -18.46 -1.27
CA ASP A 95 -0.12 -18.95 -0.02
C ASP A 95 1.38 -19.29 -0.14
N SER A 96 1.95 -19.86 0.92
CA SER A 96 3.35 -20.32 0.97
C SER A 96 3.70 -21.36 -0.09
N GLU A 97 2.74 -22.20 -0.48
CA GLU A 97 2.90 -23.26 -1.51
C GLU A 97 2.65 -22.73 -2.93
N LYS A 98 2.44 -21.43 -3.11
CA LYS A 98 2.08 -20.78 -4.39
C LYS A 98 0.71 -21.18 -4.92
N LYS A 99 -0.17 -21.70 -4.09
CA LYS A 99 -1.55 -21.97 -4.45
C LYS A 99 -2.34 -20.65 -4.45
N LEU A 100 -3.12 -20.43 -5.49
CA LEU A 100 -3.97 -19.25 -5.64
C LEU A 100 -5.07 -19.25 -4.58
N LEU A 101 -5.10 -18.22 -3.75
CA LEU A 101 -6.17 -18.00 -2.76
C LEU A 101 -7.33 -17.20 -3.34
N PHE A 102 -7.01 -16.11 -4.08
CA PHE A 102 -8.02 -15.31 -4.79
C PHE A 102 -7.40 -14.50 -5.93
N SER A 103 -8.27 -14.03 -6.83
CA SER A 103 -7.94 -13.12 -7.92
C SER A 103 -9.03 -12.06 -8.02
N VAL A 104 -8.67 -10.79 -7.94
CA VAL A 104 -9.61 -9.65 -7.92
C VAL A 104 -9.09 -8.49 -8.77
N ILE A 105 -9.99 -7.67 -9.26
CA ILE A 105 -9.70 -6.42 -9.97
C ILE A 105 -10.18 -5.18 -9.21
N SER A 106 -11.09 -5.36 -8.27
CA SER A 106 -11.62 -4.31 -7.42
C SER A 106 -10.71 -4.10 -6.19
N ARG A 107 -10.34 -2.85 -5.94
CA ARG A 107 -9.60 -2.49 -4.72
C ARG A 107 -10.44 -2.59 -3.46
N HIS A 108 -11.75 -2.51 -3.58
CA HIS A 108 -12.67 -2.71 -2.46
C HIS A 108 -12.67 -4.18 -2.04
N GLU A 109 -12.90 -5.08 -3.00
CA GLU A 109 -12.82 -6.52 -2.74
C GLU A 109 -11.43 -6.94 -2.25
N LEU A 110 -10.35 -6.35 -2.79
CA LEU A 110 -9.00 -6.57 -2.26
C LEU A 110 -8.90 -6.21 -0.78
N SER A 111 -9.47 -5.07 -0.38
CA SER A 111 -9.46 -4.64 1.03
C SER A 111 -10.17 -5.63 1.94
N GLU A 112 -11.34 -6.10 1.53
CA GLU A 112 -12.10 -7.13 2.27
C GLU A 112 -11.30 -8.43 2.42
N ARG A 113 -10.70 -8.92 1.31
CA ARG A 113 -9.88 -10.13 1.33
C ARG A 113 -8.64 -9.98 2.20
N LEU A 114 -7.94 -8.85 2.11
CA LEU A 114 -6.78 -8.55 2.95
C LEU A 114 -7.16 -8.42 4.42
N SER A 115 -8.32 -7.84 4.74
CA SER A 115 -8.77 -7.71 6.12
C SER A 115 -8.97 -9.07 6.81
N ASN A 116 -9.44 -10.06 6.06
CA ASN A 116 -9.61 -11.43 6.57
C ASN A 116 -8.26 -12.11 6.89
N ILE A 117 -7.19 -11.73 6.17
CA ILE A 117 -5.84 -12.28 6.38
C ILE A 117 -5.12 -11.53 7.50
N THR A 118 -5.19 -10.19 7.48
CA THR A 118 -4.41 -9.33 8.39
C THR A 118 -5.12 -9.03 9.71
N GLY A 119 -6.44 -9.26 9.76
CA GLY A 119 -7.27 -8.81 10.88
C GLY A 119 -7.37 -7.27 10.99
N PHE A 120 -7.06 -6.55 9.90
CA PHE A 120 -7.08 -5.09 9.85
C PHE A 120 -7.84 -4.57 8.63
N ALA A 121 -8.72 -3.60 8.84
CA ALA A 121 -9.38 -2.84 7.78
C ALA A 121 -9.58 -1.39 8.22
N VAL A 122 -9.39 -0.48 7.29
CA VAL A 122 -9.86 0.90 7.43
C VAL A 122 -11.37 0.90 7.18
N LYS A 123 -12.13 1.45 8.11
CA LYS A 123 -13.57 1.60 7.96
C LYS A 123 -13.91 3.08 7.84
N LEU A 124 -14.71 3.42 6.85
CA LEU A 124 -15.21 4.77 6.60
C LEU A 124 -16.73 4.75 6.48
N PRO A 125 -17.41 5.84 6.80
CA PRO A 125 -18.82 5.98 6.48
C PRO A 125 -19.03 5.83 4.97
N PRO A 126 -20.13 5.24 4.50
CA PRO A 126 -20.45 5.16 3.10
C PRO A 126 -20.45 6.56 2.47
N ARG A 127 -20.15 6.65 1.17
CA ARG A 127 -20.26 7.92 0.45
C ARG A 127 -21.74 8.30 0.39
N GLU A 128 -22.08 9.38 1.07
CA GLU A 128 -23.42 9.91 1.06
C GLU A 128 -23.93 10.16 -0.36
N ARG A 129 -25.10 9.64 -0.65
CA ARG A 129 -25.95 10.23 -1.68
C ARG A 129 -27.15 11.00 -1.09
N ASP A 130 -27.49 10.77 0.17
CA ASP A 130 -28.62 11.44 0.82
C ASP A 130 -28.35 11.57 2.33
N ALA A 131 -27.85 12.72 2.75
CA ALA A 131 -27.57 13.05 4.16
C ALA A 131 -28.73 13.86 4.77
N ASP A 132 -29.94 13.33 4.78
CA ASP A 132 -31.05 14.05 5.39
C ASP A 132 -31.71 13.32 6.58
N ASP A 133 -31.32 12.12 6.89
CA ASP A 133 -31.83 11.39 8.04
C ASP A 133 -30.73 11.13 9.06
N GLY A 134 -30.83 11.69 10.25
CA GLY A 134 -29.88 11.63 11.37
C GLY A 134 -29.59 10.24 11.94
N TYR A 135 -29.50 9.22 11.09
CA TYR A 135 -29.13 7.86 11.45
C TYR A 135 -27.62 7.70 11.56
N VAL A 136 -27.16 6.95 12.55
CA VAL A 136 -25.78 6.50 12.68
C VAL A 136 -25.45 5.63 11.48
N GLN A 137 -24.70 6.16 10.52
CA GLN A 137 -24.28 5.40 9.34
C GLN A 137 -23.33 4.26 9.75
N GLU A 138 -23.65 3.06 9.33
CA GLU A 138 -22.79 1.90 9.53
C GLU A 138 -21.48 2.06 8.75
N LEU A 139 -20.35 1.79 9.42
CA LEU A 139 -19.03 1.94 8.81
C LEU A 139 -18.73 0.77 7.87
N GLU A 140 -18.41 1.06 6.62
CA GLU A 140 -18.01 0.08 5.61
C GLU A 140 -16.49 -0.05 5.48
N ILE A 141 -16.00 -1.22 5.07
CA ILE A 141 -14.59 -1.43 4.75
C ILE A 141 -14.21 -0.53 3.57
N ALA A 142 -13.25 0.35 3.79
CA ALA A 142 -12.77 1.26 2.76
C ALA A 142 -11.93 0.53 1.70
N SER A 143 -11.87 1.09 0.50
CA SER A 143 -10.99 0.59 -0.57
C SER A 143 -9.53 0.47 -0.10
N ALA A 144 -8.79 -0.50 -0.63
CA ALA A 144 -7.37 -0.71 -0.31
C ALA A 144 -6.47 0.52 -0.54
N VAL A 145 -6.92 1.47 -1.34
CA VAL A 145 -6.27 2.79 -1.50
C VAL A 145 -6.05 3.49 -0.16
N TYR A 146 -6.99 3.35 0.78
CA TYR A 146 -6.93 4.02 2.08
C TYR A 146 -6.07 3.29 3.11
N ASN A 147 -5.81 1.99 2.93
CA ASN A 147 -5.10 1.19 3.93
C ASN A 147 -3.66 1.66 4.17
N TYR A 148 -3.01 2.24 3.16
CA TYR A 148 -1.57 2.56 3.18
C TYR A 148 -1.25 4.05 3.18
N LEU A 149 -2.23 4.91 2.90
CA LEU A 149 -2.04 6.36 2.90
C LEU A 149 -1.63 6.92 4.26
N LEU A 150 -1.97 6.22 5.33
CA LEU A 150 -1.63 6.60 6.70
C LEU A 150 -0.14 6.38 7.03
N TYR A 151 0.54 5.56 6.26
CA TYR A 151 1.89 5.09 6.54
C TYR A 151 2.92 5.52 5.51
N PHE A 152 2.48 6.04 4.39
CA PHE A 152 3.36 6.50 3.32
C PHE A 152 3.49 8.01 3.37
N VAL A 153 4.72 8.49 3.64
CA VAL A 153 5.09 9.90 3.54
C VAL A 153 5.95 10.06 2.30
N ASP A 154 5.40 10.72 1.28
CA ASP A 154 6.14 11.01 0.04
C ASP A 154 6.99 12.26 0.22
N GLN A 155 8.28 12.16 -0.12
CA GLN A 155 9.24 13.26 0.00
C GLN A 155 8.85 14.46 -0.89
N ASP A 156 8.31 14.19 -2.07
CA ASP A 156 8.03 15.20 -3.10
C ASP A 156 6.74 15.98 -2.83
N TYR A 157 5.87 15.48 -1.96
CA TYR A 157 4.54 16.06 -1.68
C TYR A 157 4.40 16.61 -0.25
N GLN A 158 5.49 16.89 0.45
CA GLN A 158 5.47 17.47 1.79
C GLN A 158 5.18 18.98 1.79
N ASN A 159 4.08 19.42 1.21
CA ASN A 159 3.62 20.79 1.37
C ASN A 159 2.85 20.93 2.70
N GLY A 160 3.58 21.14 3.78
CA GLY A 160 3.10 21.77 5.01
C GLY A 160 2.16 20.99 5.93
N SER A 161 1.63 19.84 5.54
CA SER A 161 0.91 18.94 6.43
C SER A 161 1.42 17.51 6.27
N GLN A 162 1.77 16.89 7.38
CA GLN A 162 2.35 15.54 7.44
C GLN A 162 1.47 14.43 6.81
N PHE A 163 0.28 14.75 6.32
CA PHE A 163 -0.72 13.81 5.83
C PHE A 163 -1.44 14.29 4.56
N ALA A 164 -0.86 15.20 3.81
CA ALA A 164 -1.48 15.74 2.60
C ALA A 164 -1.22 14.83 1.39
N SER A 165 -1.78 13.63 1.37
CA SER A 165 -2.13 13.05 0.08
C SER A 165 -3.42 13.75 -0.39
N SER A 166 -3.55 13.99 -1.70
CA SER A 166 -4.74 14.57 -2.31
C SER A 166 -6.05 13.83 -1.94
N ILE A 167 -5.93 12.59 -1.50
CA ILE A 167 -7.04 11.74 -1.06
C ILE A 167 -7.47 12.09 0.37
N LEU A 168 -6.54 12.41 1.27
CA LEU A 168 -6.86 12.84 2.64
C LEU A 168 -7.45 14.24 2.69
N VAL A 169 -7.14 15.10 1.74
CA VAL A 169 -7.73 16.44 1.62
C VAL A 169 -9.23 16.36 1.35
N ASN A 170 -9.67 15.35 0.62
CA ASN A 170 -11.08 15.12 0.27
C ASN A 170 -11.88 14.35 1.35
N ILE A 171 -11.24 13.95 2.45
CA ILE A 171 -11.97 13.38 3.59
C ILE A 171 -12.55 14.54 4.42
N PRO A 172 -13.86 14.62 4.63
CA PRO A 172 -14.48 15.63 5.48
C PRO A 172 -13.81 15.70 6.85
N THR A 173 -13.72 16.91 7.41
CA THR A 173 -12.98 17.18 8.67
C THR A 173 -13.47 16.32 9.84
N SER A 174 -14.78 16.01 9.89
CA SER A 174 -15.35 15.07 10.86
C SER A 174 -14.83 13.65 10.76
N LYS A 175 -14.32 13.25 9.57
CA LYS A 175 -13.76 11.91 9.29
C LYS A 175 -12.26 11.83 9.58
N LYS A 176 -11.55 12.97 9.65
CA LYS A 176 -10.11 13.03 9.96
C LYS A 176 -9.79 12.63 11.40
N MET A 177 -10.71 12.82 12.33
CA MET A 177 -10.51 12.51 13.74
C MET A 177 -10.37 11.02 14.04
N PHE A 178 -10.96 10.13 13.22
CA PHE A 178 -10.83 8.68 13.38
C PHE A 178 -9.50 8.11 12.89
N CYS A 179 -8.80 8.81 12.00
CA CYS A 179 -7.51 8.37 11.46
C CYS A 179 -6.35 8.55 12.46
N THR A 180 -6.48 9.42 13.45
CA THR A 180 -5.39 9.78 14.37
C THR A 180 -5.14 8.73 15.45
N THR A 181 -6.10 7.86 15.74
CA THR A 181 -6.02 6.90 16.87
C THR A 181 -5.34 5.57 16.49
N ILE A 182 -5.12 5.30 15.21
CA ILE A 182 -4.57 4.01 14.72
C ILE A 182 -3.04 4.03 14.56
N LEU A 183 -2.39 5.12 14.90
CA LEU A 183 -1.03 5.49 14.45
C LEU A 183 0.15 4.81 15.17
N VAL A 184 -0.02 3.84 16.06
CA VAL A 184 1.06 3.51 17.02
C VAL A 184 1.82 2.20 16.75
N HIS A 185 1.49 1.37 15.76
CA HIS A 185 2.10 0.01 15.71
C HIS A 185 2.60 -0.51 14.36
N LEU A 186 2.94 0.32 13.39
CA LEU A 186 3.51 -0.18 12.13
C LEU A 186 4.93 0.32 11.88
N MET A 187 5.78 -0.61 11.44
CA MET A 187 7.19 -0.48 11.10
C MET A 187 7.48 0.82 10.34
N MET A 188 8.34 1.65 10.92
CA MET A 188 8.89 2.82 10.26
C MET A 188 9.97 2.38 9.27
N ILE A 189 9.69 2.48 7.97
CA ILE A 189 10.72 2.40 6.94
C ILE A 189 11.25 3.82 6.75
N ILE A 190 12.51 4.03 7.04
CA ILE A 190 13.16 5.35 6.93
C ILE A 190 13.93 5.38 5.60
N ILE A 191 13.64 6.39 4.77
CA ILE A 191 14.39 6.70 3.56
C ILE A 191 15.31 7.87 3.89
N CYS A 192 16.60 7.65 3.74
CA CYS A 192 17.64 8.67 3.85
C CYS A 192 18.25 8.99 2.50
#